data_125a9b5a0455ff917c43facaed87db19
#
_entry.id   125a9b5a0455ff917c43facaed87db19
#
_cell.length_a   1.000
_cell.length_b   1.000
_cell.length_c   1.000
_cell.angle_alpha   90.00
_cell.angle_beta   90.00
_cell.angle_gamma   90.00
#
_symmetry.space_group_name_H-M   'P 1'
#
loop_
_entity.id
_entity.type
_entity.pdbx_description
1 polymer ?
#
loop_
_entity_poly.entity_id
_entity_poly.type
_entity_poly.pdbx_seq_one_letter_code
_entity_poly.pdbx_strand_id
1 'polypeptide(L)'
;RKETRIRRNLFLSLAGIAIVIFIAIKFGLPLLVNLSLFLSGSKSSEVSTQGNSIQFISPPIINPLSSATNSANIIISGNSSPNQIINLYINNSLIDKVQTKSDGSFTLDESLIPGSNTIKANAVFNDITSDFSETQTVIFKSALPSLTLDSPSDGQLFSKDQNIAQVKGKTDSDVKVTINDLWV
;
A
#
# COMPACT_ATOMS: atom_id res chain seq x y z
N ARG A 1 -45.62 -58.37 -43.85
CA ARG A 1 -46.22 -57.84 -42.58
C ARG A 1 -45.44 -58.16 -41.31
N LYS A 2 -44.50 -59.11 -41.30
CA LYS A 2 -43.70 -59.44 -40.11
C LYS A 2 -42.46 -58.51 -39.95
N GLU A 3 -41.85 -58.11 -41.04
CA GLU A 3 -40.65 -57.24 -41.00
C GLU A 3 -40.92 -55.81 -40.45
N THR A 4 -42.03 -55.21 -40.77
CA THR A 4 -42.40 -53.89 -40.31
C THR A 4 -42.65 -53.84 -38.79
N ARG A 5 -43.13 -54.92 -38.20
CA ARG A 5 -43.32 -55.01 -36.73
C ARG A 5 -41.96 -55.17 -36.01
N ILE A 6 -41.06 -55.92 -36.59
CA ILE A 6 -39.73 -56.14 -36.03
C ILE A 6 -38.94 -54.81 -36.03
N ARG A 7 -38.94 -54.07 -37.13
CA ARG A 7 -38.26 -52.78 -37.25
C ARG A 7 -38.87 -51.75 -36.28
N ARG A 8 -40.22 -51.72 -36.12
CA ARG A 8 -40.89 -50.81 -35.16
C ARG A 8 -40.54 -51.14 -33.72
N ASN A 9 -40.49 -52.43 -33.35
CA ASN A 9 -40.11 -52.84 -32.00
C ASN A 9 -38.63 -52.58 -31.71
N LEU A 10 -37.77 -52.75 -32.70
CA LEU A 10 -36.34 -52.41 -32.59
C LEU A 10 -36.13 -50.90 -32.42
N PHE A 11 -36.91 -50.10 -33.15
CA PHE A 11 -36.84 -48.65 -33.01
C PHE A 11 -37.38 -48.16 -31.64
N LEU A 12 -38.46 -48.77 -31.14
CA LEU A 12 -39.00 -48.47 -29.82
C LEU A 12 -38.07 -48.90 -28.69
N SER A 13 -37.36 -50.03 -28.82
CA SER A 13 -36.38 -50.45 -27.82
C SER A 13 -35.16 -49.55 -27.82
N LEU A 14 -34.66 -49.12 -29.00
CA LEU A 14 -33.54 -48.20 -29.11
C LEU A 14 -33.88 -46.81 -28.54
N ALA A 15 -35.11 -46.30 -28.82
CA ALA A 15 -35.60 -45.06 -28.26
C ALA A 15 -35.77 -45.14 -26.73
N GLY A 16 -36.25 -46.29 -26.21
CA GLY A 16 -36.33 -46.52 -24.76
C GLY A 16 -34.96 -46.50 -24.09
N ILE A 17 -33.97 -47.15 -24.68
CA ILE A 17 -32.59 -47.12 -24.16
C ILE A 17 -32.02 -45.69 -24.19
N ALA A 18 -32.21 -44.93 -25.26
CA ALA A 18 -31.77 -43.57 -25.39
C ALA A 18 -32.37 -42.65 -24.29
N ILE A 19 -33.66 -42.84 -24.01
CA ILE A 19 -34.38 -42.08 -22.95
C ILE A 19 -33.79 -42.45 -21.57
N VAL A 20 -33.53 -43.71 -21.29
CA VAL A 20 -32.95 -44.17 -20.02
C VAL A 20 -31.55 -43.58 -19.83
N ILE A 21 -30.72 -43.59 -20.86
CA ILE A 21 -29.40 -43.00 -20.85
C ILE A 21 -29.49 -41.47 -20.59
N PHE A 22 -30.40 -40.80 -21.28
CA PHE A 22 -30.63 -39.38 -21.11
C PHE A 22 -31.03 -39.00 -19.66
N ILE A 23 -31.95 -39.80 -19.09
CA ILE A 23 -32.40 -39.63 -17.70
C ILE A 23 -31.23 -39.90 -16.73
N ALA A 24 -30.46 -40.95 -16.97
CA ALA A 24 -29.31 -41.29 -16.14
C ALA A 24 -28.21 -40.20 -16.17
N ILE A 25 -27.96 -39.57 -17.32
CA ILE A 25 -27.01 -38.46 -17.44
C ILE A 25 -27.59 -37.21 -16.81
N LYS A 26 -28.84 -36.86 -17.08
CA LYS A 26 -29.42 -35.61 -16.60
C LYS A 26 -29.70 -35.59 -15.10
N PHE A 27 -30.07 -36.73 -14.52
CA PHE A 27 -30.43 -36.84 -13.10
C PHE A 27 -29.44 -37.69 -12.28
N GLY A 28 -28.86 -38.70 -12.87
CA GLY A 28 -27.93 -39.60 -12.16
C GLY A 28 -26.59 -38.97 -11.82
N LEU A 29 -25.97 -38.24 -12.76
CA LEU A 29 -24.73 -37.54 -12.52
C LEU A 29 -24.81 -36.46 -11.41
N PRO A 30 -25.80 -35.55 -11.45
CA PRO A 30 -25.97 -34.57 -10.36
C PRO A 30 -26.28 -35.24 -9.01
N LEU A 31 -27.02 -36.32 -9.00
CA LEU A 31 -27.36 -37.05 -7.78
C LEU A 31 -26.11 -37.74 -7.18
N LEU A 32 -25.27 -38.32 -7.99
CA LEU A 32 -24.00 -38.92 -7.55
C LEU A 32 -23.01 -37.87 -7.02
N VAL A 33 -22.93 -36.72 -7.66
CA VAL A 33 -22.09 -35.60 -7.20
C VAL A 33 -22.58 -35.09 -5.85
N ASN A 34 -23.88 -34.86 -5.70
CA ASN A 34 -24.46 -34.40 -4.45
C ASN A 34 -24.32 -35.44 -3.32
N LEU A 35 -24.45 -36.71 -3.64
CA LEU A 35 -24.25 -37.82 -2.69
C LEU A 35 -22.78 -37.90 -2.25
N SER A 36 -21.83 -37.74 -3.19
CA SER A 36 -20.39 -37.71 -2.89
C SER A 36 -20.04 -36.54 -1.96
N LEU A 37 -20.59 -35.34 -2.22
CA LEU A 37 -20.41 -34.18 -1.36
C LEU A 37 -21.02 -34.38 0.03
N PHE A 38 -22.17 -35.02 0.12
CA PHE A 38 -22.81 -35.36 1.40
C PHE A 38 -21.99 -36.35 2.22
N LEU A 39 -21.45 -37.42 1.60
CA LEU A 39 -20.61 -38.42 2.24
C LEU A 39 -19.23 -37.87 2.65
N SER A 40 -18.70 -36.89 1.92
CA SER A 40 -17.43 -36.24 2.23
C SER A 40 -17.51 -35.24 3.38
N GLY A 41 -18.69 -35.10 4.02
CA GLY A 41 -18.89 -34.18 5.14
C GLY A 41 -18.79 -32.69 4.75
N SER A 42 -18.64 -32.40 3.47
CA SER A 42 -18.70 -31.06 2.96
C SER A 42 -20.17 -30.63 2.95
N LYS A 43 -20.63 -29.91 3.96
CA LYS A 43 -21.89 -29.18 3.87
C LYS A 43 -21.81 -28.40 2.56
N SER A 44 -22.76 -28.67 1.64
CA SER A 44 -23.01 -27.78 0.54
C SER A 44 -23.36 -26.42 1.12
N SER A 45 -22.36 -25.61 1.37
CA SER A 45 -22.57 -24.18 1.33
C SER A 45 -23.01 -23.95 -0.10
N GLU A 46 -24.29 -23.74 -0.30
CA GLU A 46 -24.75 -23.05 -1.50
C GLU A 46 -23.78 -21.88 -1.63
N VAL A 47 -22.93 -21.94 -2.64
CA VAL A 47 -22.22 -20.76 -3.09
C VAL A 47 -23.33 -19.86 -3.62
N SER A 48 -23.98 -19.17 -2.68
CA SER A 48 -24.68 -17.95 -2.98
C SER A 48 -23.63 -17.08 -3.64
N THR A 49 -23.69 -17.00 -4.95
CA THR A 49 -23.02 -15.97 -5.74
C THR A 49 -23.72 -14.62 -5.43
N GLN A 50 -23.93 -14.32 -4.16
CA GLN A 50 -23.90 -12.96 -3.69
C GLN A 50 -22.42 -12.63 -3.67
N GLY A 51 -22.00 -11.96 -4.73
CA GLY A 51 -20.68 -11.38 -4.84
C GLY A 51 -20.45 -10.40 -3.69
N ASN A 52 -20.08 -10.91 -2.52
CA ASN A 52 -19.17 -10.21 -1.67
C ASN A 52 -17.81 -10.36 -2.39
N SER A 53 -17.63 -9.60 -3.46
CA SER A 53 -16.29 -9.23 -3.86
C SER A 53 -15.74 -8.55 -2.62
N ILE A 54 -14.83 -9.23 -1.91
CA ILE A 54 -13.96 -8.56 -0.95
C ILE A 54 -13.29 -7.49 -1.80
N GLN A 55 -13.84 -6.27 -1.73
CA GLN A 55 -13.29 -5.16 -2.49
C GLN A 55 -11.95 -4.84 -1.84
N PHE A 56 -10.90 -5.37 -2.43
CA PHE A 56 -9.54 -5.09 -1.99
C PHE A 56 -9.23 -3.64 -2.35
N ILE A 57 -8.86 -2.85 -1.35
CA ILE A 57 -8.36 -1.49 -1.52
C ILE A 57 -6.86 -1.52 -1.35
N SER A 58 -6.14 -1.09 -2.37
CA SER A 58 -4.69 -0.99 -2.31
C SER A 58 -4.27 0.10 -1.33
N PRO A 59 -3.22 -0.13 -0.53
CA PRO A 59 -2.63 0.90 0.31
C PRO A 59 -2.18 2.11 -0.52
N PRO A 60 -2.27 3.34 0.03
CA PRO A 60 -1.73 4.52 -0.64
C PRO A 60 -0.19 4.46 -0.69
N ILE A 61 0.39 5.12 -1.68
CA ILE A 61 1.83 5.28 -1.81
C ILE A 61 2.18 6.72 -1.42
N ILE A 62 2.96 6.88 -0.35
CA ILE A 62 3.52 8.17 0.05
C ILE A 62 4.82 8.39 -0.72
N ASN A 63 4.97 9.57 -1.33
CA ASN A 63 6.21 9.94 -1.99
C ASN A 63 7.37 9.97 -0.98
N PRO A 64 8.61 9.65 -1.38
CA PRO A 64 9.74 9.64 -0.49
C PRO A 64 9.92 10.97 0.25
N LEU A 65 10.01 10.92 1.56
CA LEU A 65 10.27 12.05 2.44
C LEU A 65 11.76 12.12 2.79
N SER A 66 12.26 13.33 3.09
CA SER A 66 13.60 13.49 3.61
C SER A 66 13.75 12.80 4.97
N SER A 67 14.84 12.09 5.20
CA SER A 67 15.11 11.39 6.47
C SER A 67 15.26 12.33 7.67
N ALA A 68 15.59 13.61 7.42
CA ALA A 68 15.68 14.65 8.45
C ALA A 68 15.26 16.01 7.88
N THR A 69 14.75 16.87 8.75
CA THR A 69 14.36 18.26 8.46
C THR A 69 14.62 19.15 9.67
N ASN A 70 14.84 20.43 9.42
CA ASN A 70 14.85 21.47 10.46
C ASN A 70 13.54 22.31 10.48
N SER A 71 12.60 21.97 9.63
CA SER A 71 11.25 22.57 9.62
C SER A 71 10.30 21.74 10.46
N ALA A 72 9.52 22.40 11.29
CA ALA A 72 8.41 21.77 12.01
C ALA A 72 7.28 21.36 11.07
N ASN A 73 7.11 22.03 9.93
CA ASN A 73 6.08 21.69 8.95
C ASN A 73 6.67 20.85 7.81
N ILE A 74 5.91 19.84 7.41
CA ILE A 74 6.25 18.93 6.34
C ILE A 74 5.06 18.75 5.38
N ILE A 75 5.35 18.81 4.08
CA ILE A 75 4.37 18.50 3.04
C ILE A 75 4.47 17.01 2.71
N ILE A 76 3.38 16.29 2.94
CA ILE A 76 3.25 14.86 2.66
C ILE A 76 2.37 14.70 1.43
N SER A 77 2.93 14.18 0.36
CA SER A 77 2.21 13.93 -0.88
C SER A 77 2.27 12.46 -1.27
N GLY A 78 1.35 12.03 -2.10
CA GLY A 78 1.31 10.64 -2.54
C GLY A 78 0.21 10.38 -3.55
N ASN A 79 0.02 9.09 -3.84
CA ASN A 79 -0.97 8.63 -4.78
C ASN A 79 -1.75 7.44 -4.23
N SER A 80 -3.03 7.37 -4.59
CA SER A 80 -3.94 6.25 -4.37
C SER A 80 -4.98 6.22 -5.49
N SER A 81 -6.00 5.38 -5.38
CA SER A 81 -7.10 5.42 -6.34
C SER A 81 -7.91 6.72 -6.19
N PRO A 82 -8.52 7.22 -7.28
CA PRO A 82 -9.37 8.41 -7.23
C PRO A 82 -10.55 8.29 -6.25
N ASN A 83 -10.95 9.41 -5.67
CA ASN A 83 -12.12 9.55 -4.79
C ASN A 83 -12.06 8.70 -3.50
N GLN A 84 -10.87 8.29 -3.07
CA GLN A 84 -10.65 7.64 -1.77
C GLN A 84 -10.35 8.68 -0.69
N ILE A 85 -10.68 8.35 0.56
CA ILE A 85 -10.26 9.14 1.71
C ILE A 85 -8.94 8.55 2.22
N ILE A 86 -7.91 9.38 2.30
CA ILE A 86 -6.62 9.01 2.89
C ILE A 86 -6.61 9.48 4.34
N ASN A 87 -6.43 8.55 5.27
CA ASN A 87 -6.16 8.85 6.67
C ASN A 87 -4.66 8.87 6.87
N LEU A 88 -4.13 9.98 7.35
CA LEU A 88 -2.71 10.16 7.66
C LEU A 88 -2.46 9.91 9.14
N TYR A 89 -1.44 9.13 9.44
CA TYR A 89 -0.99 8.84 10.79
C TYR A 89 0.44 9.30 10.98
N ILE A 90 0.67 10.07 12.04
CA ILE A 90 2.00 10.42 12.54
C ILE A 90 2.14 9.86 13.94
N ASN A 91 3.21 9.11 14.21
CA ASN A 91 3.46 8.45 15.49
C ASN A 91 2.27 7.58 15.98
N ASN A 92 1.65 6.85 15.05
CA ASN A 92 0.45 6.01 15.24
C ASN A 92 -0.85 6.77 15.61
N SER A 93 -0.85 8.07 15.68
CA SER A 93 -2.04 8.89 15.88
C SER A 93 -2.60 9.35 14.54
N LEU A 94 -3.91 9.24 14.35
CA LEU A 94 -4.59 9.84 13.19
C LEU A 94 -4.53 11.36 13.33
N ILE A 95 -3.88 12.02 12.36
CA ILE A 95 -3.65 13.47 12.38
C ILE A 95 -4.65 14.16 11.47
N ASP A 96 -4.79 13.69 10.22
CA ASP A 96 -5.66 14.35 9.25
C ASP A 96 -6.23 13.36 8.23
N LYS A 97 -7.18 13.85 7.42
CA LYS A 97 -7.86 13.11 6.36
C LYS A 97 -7.98 13.99 5.13
N VAL A 98 -7.67 13.44 3.97
CA VAL A 98 -7.82 14.14 2.69
C VAL A 98 -8.47 13.23 1.66
N GLN A 99 -9.29 13.78 0.79
CA GLN A 99 -9.79 13.04 -0.38
C GLN A 99 -8.80 13.14 -1.52
N THR A 100 -8.50 12.01 -2.18
CA THR A 100 -7.70 11.99 -3.39
C THR A 100 -8.41 12.72 -4.53
N LYS A 101 -7.64 13.40 -5.34
CA LYS A 101 -8.13 14.06 -6.57
C LYS A 101 -8.54 13.04 -7.62
N SER A 102 -9.10 13.53 -8.73
CA SER A 102 -9.48 12.69 -9.88
C SER A 102 -8.32 11.95 -10.54
N ASP A 103 -7.09 12.43 -10.39
CA ASP A 103 -5.86 11.79 -10.83
C ASP A 103 -5.27 10.83 -9.78
N GLY A 104 -5.91 10.69 -8.62
CA GLY A 104 -5.46 9.86 -7.51
C GLY A 104 -4.42 10.52 -6.60
N SER A 105 -3.98 11.74 -6.89
CA SER A 105 -3.00 12.44 -6.04
C SER A 105 -3.63 13.00 -4.77
N PHE A 106 -2.80 13.09 -3.71
CA PHE A 106 -3.16 13.76 -2.46
C PHE A 106 -1.96 14.54 -1.90
N THR A 107 -2.26 15.55 -1.07
CA THR A 107 -1.24 16.37 -0.39
C THR A 107 -1.81 16.85 0.93
N LEU A 108 -1.02 16.75 1.99
CA LEU A 108 -1.30 17.26 3.34
C LEU A 108 -0.10 18.08 3.83
N ASP A 109 -0.37 19.11 4.63
CA ASP A 109 0.65 19.92 5.28
C ASP A 109 0.51 19.77 6.80
N GLU A 110 1.51 19.16 7.42
CA GLU A 110 1.43 18.69 8.80
C GLU A 110 2.62 19.13 9.63
N SER A 111 2.43 19.13 10.96
CA SER A 111 3.48 19.50 11.90
C SER A 111 4.12 18.26 12.52
N LEU A 112 5.44 18.28 12.59
CA LEU A 112 6.26 17.27 13.25
C LEU A 112 6.58 17.67 14.70
N ILE A 113 6.73 16.68 15.56
CA ILE A 113 7.29 16.89 16.89
C ILE A 113 8.83 16.76 16.85
N PRO A 114 9.58 17.47 17.70
CA PRO A 114 11.02 17.31 17.78
C PRO A 114 11.44 15.84 17.99
N GLY A 115 12.46 15.42 17.25
CA GLY A 115 12.92 14.05 17.25
C GLY A 115 12.34 13.20 16.11
N SER A 116 12.23 11.90 16.31
CA SER A 116 11.80 10.93 15.30
C SER A 116 10.28 10.93 15.14
N ASN A 117 9.80 11.05 13.90
CA ASN A 117 8.39 10.95 13.53
C ASN A 117 8.21 9.82 12.52
N THR A 118 7.30 8.90 12.80
CA THR A 118 6.90 7.84 11.86
C THR A 118 5.63 8.25 11.13
N ILE A 119 5.62 8.14 9.81
CA ILE A 119 4.54 8.60 8.93
C ILE A 119 4.05 7.41 8.11
N LYS A 120 2.74 7.18 8.13
CA LYS A 120 2.07 6.15 7.33
C LYS A 120 0.63 6.58 7.05
N ALA A 121 0.01 5.99 6.04
CA ALA A 121 -1.37 6.29 5.66
C ALA A 121 -2.12 5.02 5.29
N ASN A 122 -3.44 5.05 5.38
CA ASN A 122 -4.32 4.07 4.77
C ASN A 122 -5.41 4.77 3.94
N ALA A 123 -5.99 4.04 3.00
CA ALA A 123 -7.09 4.52 2.16
C ALA A 123 -8.41 3.92 2.62
N VAL A 124 -9.48 4.72 2.53
CA VAL A 124 -10.86 4.29 2.84
C VAL A 124 -11.74 4.57 1.63
N PHE A 125 -12.53 3.59 1.25
CA PHE A 125 -13.53 3.71 0.19
C PHE A 125 -14.74 2.81 0.51
N ASN A 126 -15.96 3.36 0.47
CA ASN A 126 -17.19 2.63 0.82
C ASN A 126 -17.08 1.87 2.16
N ASP A 127 -16.60 2.52 3.20
CA ASP A 127 -16.40 1.98 4.55
C ASP A 127 -15.39 0.81 4.66
N ILE A 128 -14.70 0.50 3.57
CA ILE A 128 -13.62 -0.48 3.56
C ILE A 128 -12.29 0.26 3.68
N THR A 129 -11.42 -0.22 4.56
CA THR A 129 -10.10 0.36 4.82
C THR A 129 -9.02 -0.54 4.24
N SER A 130 -8.03 0.05 3.57
CA SER A 130 -6.84 -0.65 3.10
C SER A 130 -5.87 -0.98 4.24
N ASP A 131 -4.87 -1.80 3.95
CA ASP A 131 -3.66 -1.87 4.76
C ASP A 131 -2.93 -0.51 4.78
N PHE A 132 -1.97 -0.36 5.69
CA PHE A 132 -1.14 0.83 5.73
C PHE A 132 -0.13 0.86 4.58
N SER A 133 0.23 2.07 4.16
CA SER A 133 1.39 2.33 3.32
C SER A 133 2.68 1.88 4.01
N GLU A 134 3.77 1.83 3.25
CA GLU A 134 5.11 1.76 3.84
C GLU A 134 5.32 2.91 4.84
N THR A 135 5.89 2.58 6.01
CA THR A 135 6.17 3.58 7.04
C THR A 135 7.46 4.33 6.71
N GLN A 136 7.39 5.66 6.67
CA GLN A 136 8.56 6.52 6.52
C GLN A 136 8.91 7.17 7.85
N THR A 137 10.18 7.40 8.10
CA THR A 137 10.67 8.04 9.31
C THR A 137 11.36 9.34 8.96
N VAL A 138 10.95 10.43 9.62
CA VAL A 138 11.52 11.76 9.47
C VAL A 138 11.98 12.28 10.83
N ILE A 139 13.25 12.69 10.94
CA ILE A 139 13.79 13.30 12.16
C ILE A 139 13.67 14.81 12.06
N PHE A 140 12.83 15.41 12.92
CA PHE A 140 12.76 16.86 13.05
C PHE A 140 13.80 17.34 14.07
N LYS A 141 14.83 18.08 13.58
CA LYS A 141 15.85 18.73 14.40
C LYS A 141 15.42 20.18 14.64
N SER A 142 14.86 20.45 15.81
CA SER A 142 14.34 21.80 16.17
C SER A 142 15.43 22.83 16.46
N ALA A 143 16.66 22.38 16.73
CA ALA A 143 17.79 23.25 16.97
C ALA A 143 18.67 23.37 15.72
N LEU A 144 19.13 24.58 15.43
CA LEU A 144 20.21 24.78 14.44
C LEU A 144 21.48 24.08 14.94
N PRO A 145 22.28 23.48 14.04
CA PRO A 145 23.56 22.92 14.42
C PRO A 145 24.43 23.96 15.11
N SER A 146 25.08 23.57 16.19
CA SER A 146 26.08 24.41 16.82
C SER A 146 27.32 24.50 15.93
N LEU A 147 27.89 25.66 15.81
CA LEU A 147 29.17 25.85 15.13
C LEU A 147 30.02 26.81 15.95
N THR A 148 31.17 26.35 16.39
CA THR A 148 32.17 27.18 17.05
C THR A 148 33.45 27.23 16.19
N LEU A 149 34.02 28.42 16.05
CA LEU A 149 35.31 28.61 15.36
C LEU A 149 36.36 28.89 16.40
N ASP A 150 37.36 28.01 16.50
CA ASP A 150 38.46 28.13 17.44
C ASP A 150 39.64 28.90 16.82
N SER A 151 39.81 28.80 15.50
CA SER A 151 40.84 29.49 14.71
C SER A 151 40.36 29.68 13.28
N PRO A 152 40.67 30.84 12.62
CA PRO A 152 41.27 32.03 13.20
C PRO A 152 40.34 32.77 14.17
N SER A 153 40.92 33.55 15.08
CA SER A 153 40.14 34.43 15.93
C SER A 153 39.60 35.60 15.12
N ASP A 154 38.45 36.16 15.57
CA ASP A 154 37.85 37.32 14.92
C ASP A 154 38.87 38.48 14.86
N GLY A 155 39.00 39.09 13.68
CA GLY A 155 39.98 40.16 13.43
C GLY A 155 41.43 39.73 13.38
N GLN A 156 41.76 38.44 13.36
CA GLN A 156 43.13 37.96 13.27
C GLN A 156 43.80 38.43 11.95
N LEU A 157 44.93 39.11 12.06
CA LEU A 157 45.70 39.56 10.92
C LEU A 157 46.75 38.48 10.54
N PHE A 158 46.84 38.19 9.24
CA PHE A 158 47.84 37.31 8.69
C PHE A 158 48.95 38.12 8.02
N SER A 159 50.23 37.70 8.22
CA SER A 159 51.32 38.35 7.54
C SER A 159 51.34 38.02 6.05
N LYS A 160 52.01 38.88 5.26
CA LYS A 160 52.06 38.74 3.80
C LYS A 160 52.74 37.43 3.35
N ASP A 161 53.55 36.82 4.21
CA ASP A 161 54.30 35.60 3.95
C ASP A 161 53.52 34.35 4.40
N GLN A 162 52.34 34.51 5.00
CA GLN A 162 51.50 33.41 5.49
C GLN A 162 50.43 33.06 4.44
N ASN A 163 50.75 32.12 3.58
CA ASN A 163 49.89 31.71 2.47
C ASN A 163 48.79 30.71 2.85
N ILE A 164 48.82 30.17 4.08
CA ILE A 164 47.90 29.16 4.57
C ILE A 164 47.33 29.62 5.91
N ALA A 165 46.01 29.72 5.99
CA ALA A 165 45.29 29.90 7.21
C ALA A 165 44.72 28.56 7.68
N GLN A 166 45.07 28.11 8.88
CA GLN A 166 44.50 26.92 9.47
C GLN A 166 43.14 27.26 10.11
N VAL A 167 42.07 26.68 9.63
CA VAL A 167 40.74 26.83 10.21
C VAL A 167 40.47 25.63 11.13
N LYS A 168 40.08 25.89 12.37
CA LYS A 168 39.70 24.90 13.37
C LYS A 168 38.39 25.31 14.04
N GLY A 169 37.52 24.36 14.24
CA GLY A 169 36.23 24.58 14.89
C GLY A 169 35.61 23.27 15.34
N LYS A 170 34.43 23.37 15.93
CA LYS A 170 33.62 22.23 16.36
C LYS A 170 32.18 22.46 15.92
N THR A 171 31.51 21.37 15.58
CA THR A 171 30.08 21.34 15.26
C THR A 171 29.47 20.05 15.80
N ASP A 172 28.16 19.93 15.71
CA ASP A 172 27.46 18.71 16.08
C ASP A 172 27.86 17.56 15.12
N SER A 173 27.67 16.31 15.56
CA SER A 173 27.87 15.14 14.70
C SER A 173 26.92 15.18 13.49
N ASP A 174 27.36 14.57 12.38
CA ASP A 174 26.60 14.44 11.14
C ASP A 174 26.20 15.77 10.46
N VAL A 175 26.90 16.85 10.80
CA VAL A 175 26.75 18.15 10.17
C VAL A 175 27.83 18.35 9.10
N LYS A 176 27.38 18.80 7.94
CA LYS A 176 28.27 19.15 6.84
C LYS A 176 28.75 20.58 6.99
N VAL A 177 30.07 20.78 6.98
CA VAL A 177 30.69 22.10 7.06
C VAL A 177 31.28 22.49 5.71
N THR A 178 31.07 23.75 5.32
CA THR A 178 31.70 24.34 4.13
C THR A 178 32.41 25.63 4.50
N ILE A 179 33.51 25.91 3.82
CA ILE A 179 34.20 27.19 3.88
C ILE A 179 34.26 27.75 2.46
N ASN A 180 33.65 28.92 2.23
CA ASN A 180 33.53 29.54 0.90
C ASN A 180 32.97 28.54 -0.13
N ASP A 181 31.86 27.85 0.25
CA ASP A 181 31.16 26.83 -0.55
C ASP A 181 31.98 25.56 -0.86
N LEU A 182 33.18 25.43 -0.31
CA LEU A 182 34.00 24.23 -0.40
C LEU A 182 33.81 23.34 0.84
N TRP A 183 33.79 22.05 0.62
CA TRP A 183 33.72 21.04 1.69
C TRP A 183 35.03 20.97 2.47
N VAL A 184 34.93 20.79 3.80
CA VAL A 184 36.06 20.60 4.71
C VAL A 184 35.83 19.38 5.60
#